data_4ebf445c2cfcef90c472ce2dbb2a3984
#
_entry.id   4ebf445c2cfcef90c472ce2dbb2a3984
#
_cell.length_a   1.000
_cell.length_b   1.000
_cell.length_c   1.000
_cell.angle_alpha   90.00
_cell.angle_beta   90.00
_cell.angle_gamma   90.00
#
_symmetry.space_group_name_H-M   'P 1'
#
loop_
_entity.id
_entity.type
_entity.pdbx_description
1 polymer ?
#
loop_
_entity_poly.entity_id
_entity_poly.type
_entity_poly.pdbx_seq_one_letter_code
_entity_poly.pdbx_strand_id
1 'polypeptide(L)'
;MIENIHVGRGLTRGSMTVFPLWAPRTGPSTHTVSPRTLDVAETDGGPQVDTLVMGNHGDKAVLVLEGQLFEGGWQHRMATRPVMIGIHQQVPVEVACVEQGRWEGERTQRWPPCHAVGARVGAEPLRRRPACPGRPAS
;
A
#
# COMPACT_ATOMS: atom_id res chain seq x y z
N MET A 1 14.78 -20.48 -0.50
CA MET A 1 15.26 -20.41 0.90
C MET A 1 15.74 -18.99 1.11
N ILE A 2 15.26 -18.27 2.13
CA ILE A 2 15.75 -16.92 2.45
C ILE A 2 16.98 -17.14 3.32
N GLU A 3 18.15 -16.94 2.72
CA GLU A 3 19.44 -17.04 3.40
C GLU A 3 19.91 -15.64 3.81
N ASN A 4 20.58 -15.54 4.94
CA ASN A 4 21.19 -14.29 5.45
C ASN A 4 20.20 -13.18 5.82
N ILE A 5 19.21 -13.48 6.66
CA ILE A 5 18.38 -12.44 7.27
C ILE A 5 19.18 -11.76 8.39
N HIS A 6 19.28 -10.44 8.30
CA HIS A 6 19.85 -9.61 9.33
C HIS A 6 18.75 -8.98 10.18
N VAL A 7 18.96 -8.93 11.49
CA VAL A 7 18.08 -8.25 12.43
C VAL A 7 18.73 -6.94 12.83
N GLY A 8 18.05 -5.84 12.61
CA GLY A 8 18.53 -4.52 12.98
C GLY A 8 18.31 -4.19 14.45
N ARG A 9 18.84 -3.05 14.86
CA ARG A 9 18.64 -2.54 16.22
C ARG A 9 17.15 -2.24 16.44
N GLY A 10 16.62 -2.67 17.58
CA GLY A 10 15.24 -2.38 17.99
C GLY A 10 14.99 -0.87 18.14
N LEU A 11 13.85 -0.42 17.66
CA LEU A 11 13.31 0.93 17.81
C LEU A 11 12.13 0.87 18.76
N THR A 12 12.26 1.46 19.95
CA THR A 12 11.21 1.44 20.97
C THR A 12 10.44 2.75 20.98
N ARG A 13 9.12 2.66 21.02
CA ARG A 13 8.23 3.79 21.23
C ARG A 13 7.08 3.36 22.13
N GLY A 14 7.00 3.94 23.31
CA GLY A 14 6.05 3.51 24.33
C GLY A 14 6.31 2.05 24.75
N SER A 15 5.28 1.23 24.72
CA SER A 15 5.34 -0.20 25.05
C SER A 15 5.72 -1.11 23.85
N MET A 16 5.97 -0.54 22.67
CA MET A 16 6.25 -1.29 21.46
C MET A 16 7.71 -1.18 21.06
N THR A 17 8.34 -2.30 20.74
CA THR A 17 9.67 -2.34 20.10
C THR A 17 9.58 -3.06 18.76
N VAL A 18 10.09 -2.41 17.71
CA VAL A 18 10.13 -2.94 16.35
C VAL A 18 11.58 -3.22 15.98
N PHE A 19 11.85 -4.42 15.48
CA PHE A 19 13.15 -4.83 14.96
C PHE A 19 13.06 -4.91 13.43
N PRO A 20 13.79 -4.07 12.67
CA PRO A 20 13.82 -4.19 11.22
C PRO A 20 14.57 -5.46 10.82
N LEU A 21 14.01 -6.17 9.83
CA LEU A 21 14.63 -7.33 9.22
C LEU A 21 14.98 -7.00 7.77
N TRP A 22 16.18 -7.40 7.34
CA TRP A 22 16.56 -7.26 5.93
C TRP A 22 17.45 -8.42 5.49
N ALA A 23 17.48 -8.63 4.19
CA ALA A 23 18.42 -9.55 3.55
C ALA A 23 19.18 -8.81 2.45
N PRO A 24 20.45 -9.16 2.17
CA PRO A 24 21.17 -8.64 1.02
C PRO A 24 20.38 -8.95 -0.25
N ARG A 25 20.22 -7.93 -1.09
CA ARG A 25 19.51 -8.10 -2.34
C ARG A 25 20.48 -8.52 -3.44
N THR A 26 20.17 -9.63 -4.07
CA THR A 26 20.91 -10.12 -5.23
C THR A 26 20.11 -9.82 -6.50
N GLY A 27 20.56 -8.85 -7.29
CA GLY A 27 19.99 -8.51 -8.58
C GLY A 27 19.00 -7.33 -8.61
N PRO A 28 18.50 -6.96 -9.80
CA PRO A 28 17.57 -5.86 -10.00
C PRO A 28 16.17 -6.18 -9.45
N SER A 29 15.44 -5.15 -9.01
CA SER A 29 14.04 -5.33 -8.60
C SER A 29 13.14 -5.53 -9.81
N THR A 30 12.43 -6.63 -9.84
CA THR A 30 11.41 -6.94 -10.84
C THR A 30 10.04 -6.37 -10.49
N HIS A 31 9.88 -5.87 -9.27
CA HIS A 31 8.63 -5.31 -8.77
C HIS A 31 8.88 -4.07 -7.91
N THR A 32 7.82 -3.36 -7.64
CA THR A 32 7.79 -2.19 -6.76
C THR A 32 6.62 -2.28 -5.80
N VAL A 33 6.71 -1.60 -4.66
CA VAL A 33 5.60 -1.35 -3.73
C VAL A 33 5.13 0.11 -3.81
N SER A 34 5.59 0.84 -4.84
CA SER A 34 5.21 2.23 -5.05
C SER A 34 3.85 2.31 -5.77
N PRO A 35 2.92 3.14 -5.28
CA PRO A 35 1.61 3.31 -5.90
C PRO A 35 1.62 4.22 -7.14
N ARG A 36 2.76 4.75 -7.54
CA ARG A 36 2.84 5.84 -8.54
C ARG A 36 2.27 5.49 -9.92
N THR A 37 2.24 4.21 -10.25
CA THR A 37 1.78 3.70 -11.54
C THR A 37 0.52 2.85 -11.41
N LEU A 38 -0.11 2.87 -10.24
CA LEU A 38 -1.28 2.07 -9.95
C LEU A 38 -2.52 2.96 -9.89
N ASP A 39 -3.45 2.73 -10.79
CA ASP A 39 -4.80 3.25 -10.71
C ASP A 39 -5.69 2.27 -9.94
N VAL A 40 -6.53 2.80 -9.07
CA VAL A 40 -7.48 2.03 -8.27
C VAL A 40 -8.86 2.63 -8.42
N ALA A 41 -9.81 1.81 -8.81
CA ALA A 41 -11.18 2.25 -9.09
C ALA A 41 -12.23 1.21 -8.67
N GLU A 42 -13.46 1.67 -8.52
CA GLU A 42 -14.62 0.80 -8.41
C GLU A 42 -14.85 0.06 -9.73
N THR A 43 -15.57 -1.06 -9.69
CA THR A 43 -15.89 -1.86 -10.88
C THR A 43 -16.79 -1.12 -11.86
N ASP A 44 -16.73 -1.47 -13.15
CA ASP A 44 -17.53 -0.83 -14.20
C ASP A 44 -19.03 -1.06 -14.04
N GLY A 45 -19.42 -2.17 -13.43
CA GLY A 45 -20.82 -2.52 -13.15
C GLY A 45 -21.43 -1.82 -11.94
N GLY A 46 -20.69 -0.89 -11.33
CA GLY A 46 -21.05 -0.21 -10.08
C GLY A 46 -20.18 -0.68 -8.91
N PRO A 47 -20.23 0.03 -7.78
CA PRO A 47 -19.38 -0.29 -6.64
C PRO A 47 -19.77 -1.63 -6.02
N GLN A 48 -18.75 -2.44 -5.78
CA GLN A 48 -18.85 -3.70 -5.05
C GLN A 48 -18.16 -3.58 -3.70
N VAL A 49 -18.74 -4.16 -2.66
CA VAL A 49 -18.24 -4.03 -1.28
C VAL A 49 -16.86 -4.67 -1.11
N ASP A 50 -16.61 -5.74 -1.83
CA ASP A 50 -15.47 -6.65 -1.68
C ASP A 50 -14.47 -6.61 -2.83
N THR A 51 -14.68 -5.74 -3.84
CA THR A 51 -13.85 -5.74 -5.04
C THR A 51 -13.51 -4.33 -5.50
N LEU A 52 -12.24 -4.09 -5.79
CA LEU A 52 -11.73 -2.94 -6.54
C LEU A 52 -11.02 -3.41 -7.80
N VAL A 53 -10.96 -2.58 -8.81
CA VAL A 53 -10.17 -2.82 -10.03
C VAL A 53 -8.88 -2.02 -9.92
N MET A 54 -7.75 -2.69 -10.11
CA MET A 54 -6.43 -2.08 -10.06
C MET A 54 -5.71 -2.24 -11.40
N GLY A 55 -5.29 -1.12 -11.98
CA GLY A 55 -4.55 -1.05 -13.24
C GLY A 55 -3.13 -0.55 -13.04
N ASN A 56 -2.13 -1.29 -13.51
CA ASN A 56 -0.72 -0.89 -13.46
C ASN A 56 -0.26 -0.38 -14.83
N HIS A 57 0.12 0.88 -14.91
CA HIS A 57 0.62 1.55 -16.12
C HIS A 57 2.15 1.65 -16.17
N GLY A 58 2.83 1.08 -15.20
CA GLY A 58 4.28 1.16 -15.07
C GLY A 58 5.04 0.03 -15.79
N ASP A 59 6.35 0.16 -15.77
CA ASP A 59 7.33 -0.76 -16.35
C ASP A 59 7.78 -1.88 -15.37
N LYS A 60 7.21 -1.92 -14.17
CA LYS A 60 7.46 -2.95 -13.15
C LYS A 60 6.16 -3.44 -12.57
N ALA A 61 6.13 -4.72 -12.21
CA ALA A 61 5.00 -5.24 -11.44
C ALA A 61 4.86 -4.48 -10.11
N VAL A 62 3.62 -4.25 -9.67
CA VAL A 62 3.32 -3.61 -8.38
C VAL A 62 2.85 -4.66 -7.40
N LEU A 63 3.50 -4.75 -6.24
CA LEU A 63 3.07 -5.57 -5.12
C LEU A 63 2.19 -4.73 -4.19
N VAL A 64 0.93 -5.08 -4.13
CA VAL A 64 -0.02 -4.61 -3.12
C VAL A 64 0.07 -5.55 -1.93
N LEU A 65 0.28 -5.01 -0.74
CA LEU A 65 0.38 -5.81 0.48
C LEU A 65 -0.99 -5.98 1.15
N GLU A 66 -1.18 -7.08 1.85
CA GLU A 66 -2.29 -7.24 2.78
C GLU A 66 -2.30 -6.10 3.79
N GLY A 67 -3.49 -5.59 4.13
CA GLY A 67 -3.63 -4.44 5.01
C GLY A 67 -3.37 -3.08 4.36
N GLN A 68 -3.06 -3.04 3.06
CA GLN A 68 -2.89 -1.78 2.33
C GLN A 68 -4.22 -1.05 2.23
N LEU A 69 -4.25 0.19 2.71
CA LEU A 69 -5.43 1.05 2.63
C LEU A 69 -5.54 1.75 1.28
N PHE A 70 -6.77 1.89 0.81
CA PHE A 70 -7.18 2.69 -0.34
C PHE A 70 -8.24 3.68 0.14
N GLU A 71 -7.96 4.98 0.03
CA GLU A 71 -8.83 6.05 0.50
C GLU A 71 -9.61 6.67 -0.64
N GLY A 72 -10.81 7.12 -0.34
CA GLY A 72 -11.72 7.70 -1.32
C GLY A 72 -12.74 6.70 -1.81
N GLY A 73 -13.11 6.79 -3.08
CA GLY A 73 -14.16 5.95 -3.65
C GLY A 73 -15.47 6.07 -2.88
N TRP A 74 -16.29 5.06 -2.99
CA TRP A 74 -17.56 4.97 -2.25
C TRP A 74 -17.36 4.66 -0.77
N GLN A 75 -16.26 3.98 -0.44
CA GLN A 75 -15.82 3.70 0.92
C GLN A 75 -14.30 3.51 0.93
N HIS A 76 -13.67 3.73 2.08
CA HIS A 76 -12.29 3.30 2.27
C HIS A 76 -12.23 1.77 2.29
N ARG A 77 -11.22 1.23 1.62
CA ARG A 77 -11.00 -0.21 1.45
C ARG A 77 -9.62 -0.60 1.95
N MET A 78 -9.46 -1.87 2.23
CA MET A 78 -8.19 -2.47 2.61
C MET A 78 -8.00 -3.78 1.83
N ALA A 79 -6.82 -4.01 1.28
CA ALA A 79 -6.50 -5.30 0.65
C ALA A 79 -6.55 -6.43 1.68
N THR A 80 -7.27 -7.51 1.37
CA THR A 80 -7.43 -8.68 2.25
C THR A 80 -6.32 -9.70 2.12
N ARG A 81 -5.53 -9.61 1.04
CA ARG A 81 -4.40 -10.47 0.75
C ARG A 81 -3.37 -9.76 -0.13
N PRO A 82 -2.11 -10.22 -0.13
CA PRO A 82 -1.12 -9.65 -1.04
C PRO A 82 -1.44 -10.02 -2.50
N VAL A 83 -1.30 -9.06 -3.41
CA VAL A 83 -1.55 -9.22 -4.84
C VAL A 83 -0.42 -8.63 -5.65
N MET A 84 0.06 -9.36 -6.65
CA MET A 84 1.02 -8.85 -7.63
C MET A 84 0.27 -8.45 -8.91
N ILE A 85 0.38 -7.17 -9.27
CA ILE A 85 -0.21 -6.62 -10.49
C ILE A 85 0.90 -6.47 -11.52
N GLY A 86 0.83 -7.25 -12.58
CA GLY A 86 1.83 -7.27 -13.65
C GLY A 86 1.89 -5.96 -14.43
N ILE A 87 2.91 -5.85 -15.27
CA ILE A 87 3.12 -4.70 -16.15
C ILE A 87 1.94 -4.60 -17.12
N HIS A 88 1.34 -3.42 -17.23
CA HIS A 88 0.18 -3.13 -18.09
C HIS A 88 -1.03 -4.05 -17.88
N GLN A 89 -1.15 -4.62 -16.68
CA GLN A 89 -2.31 -5.44 -16.33
C GLN A 89 -3.35 -4.64 -15.55
N GLN A 90 -4.61 -5.03 -15.75
CA GLN A 90 -5.73 -4.59 -14.96
C GLN A 90 -6.41 -5.83 -14.37
N VAL A 91 -6.58 -5.85 -13.06
CA VAL A 91 -7.11 -7.02 -12.34
C VAL A 91 -8.11 -6.61 -11.27
N PRO A 92 -9.16 -7.42 -11.03
CA PRO A 92 -9.99 -7.28 -9.84
C PRO A 92 -9.20 -7.73 -8.62
N VAL A 93 -9.30 -6.98 -7.54
CA VAL A 93 -8.61 -7.23 -6.27
C VAL A 93 -9.63 -7.29 -5.15
N GLU A 94 -9.56 -8.36 -4.37
CA GLU A 94 -10.40 -8.54 -3.20
C GLU A 94 -9.98 -7.58 -2.08
N VAL A 95 -10.97 -6.88 -1.52
CA VAL A 95 -10.80 -5.88 -0.50
C VAL A 95 -11.88 -5.99 0.58
N ALA A 96 -11.62 -5.41 1.74
CA ALA A 96 -12.60 -5.25 2.80
C ALA A 96 -12.89 -3.77 3.06
N CYS A 97 -14.12 -3.46 3.43
CA CYS A 97 -14.48 -2.14 3.93
C CYS A 97 -13.82 -1.87 5.27
N VAL A 98 -13.28 -0.65 5.43
CA VAL A 98 -12.74 -0.17 6.71
C VAL A 98 -13.47 1.06 7.22
N GLU A 99 -14.55 1.42 6.57
CA GLU A 99 -15.41 2.56 6.90
C GLU A 99 -16.86 2.12 6.92
N GLN A 100 -17.51 2.27 8.07
CA GLN A 100 -18.91 1.88 8.23
C GLN A 100 -19.84 3.05 7.87
N GLY A 101 -20.89 2.78 7.08
CA GLY A 101 -22.02 3.67 6.89
C GLY A 101 -21.90 4.69 5.76
N ARG A 102 -20.74 4.92 5.16
CA ARG A 102 -20.61 5.72 3.95
C ARG A 102 -20.73 4.83 2.72
N TRP A 103 -21.65 5.18 1.82
CA TRP A 103 -21.85 4.48 0.55
C TRP A 103 -22.11 5.50 -0.56
N GLU A 104 -21.19 6.47 -0.65
CA GLU A 104 -21.22 7.55 -1.64
C GLU A 104 -19.81 8.08 -1.90
N GLY A 105 -19.54 8.58 -3.07
CA GLY A 105 -18.26 9.17 -3.40
C GLY A 105 -17.91 9.07 -4.88
N GLU A 106 -16.66 9.38 -5.18
CA GLU A 106 -16.11 9.26 -6.51
C GLU A 106 -15.77 7.80 -6.85
N ARG A 107 -15.56 7.52 -8.13
CA ARG A 107 -15.21 6.19 -8.60
C ARG A 107 -13.75 5.80 -8.31
N THR A 108 -12.89 6.79 -8.11
CA THR A 108 -11.45 6.58 -7.95
C THR A 108 -11.05 6.51 -6.47
N GLN A 109 -10.13 5.61 -6.19
CA GLN A 109 -9.52 5.45 -4.88
C GLN A 109 -8.08 5.99 -4.92
N ARG A 110 -7.60 6.43 -3.77
CA ARG A 110 -6.21 6.87 -3.60
C ARG A 110 -5.46 5.87 -2.71
N TRP A 111 -4.26 5.56 -3.11
CA TRP A 111 -3.31 4.88 -2.24
C TRP A 111 -2.48 5.94 -1.51
N PRO A 112 -2.79 6.27 -0.25
CA PRO A 112 -2.11 7.35 0.45
C PRO A 112 -0.66 7.00 0.72
N PRO A 113 0.29 7.88 0.41
CA PRO A 113 1.73 7.60 0.56
C PRO A 113 2.18 7.43 2.03
N CYS A 114 1.37 7.89 2.99
CA CYS A 114 1.67 7.75 4.42
C CYS A 114 1.37 6.36 4.99
N HIS A 115 0.65 5.52 4.25
CA HIS A 115 0.34 4.13 4.63
C HIS A 115 1.19 3.11 3.87
N ALA A 116 2.16 3.53 3.09
CA ALA A 116 3.16 2.64 2.53
C ALA A 116 4.04 2.09 3.65
N VAL A 117 3.58 1.01 4.28
CA VAL A 117 4.38 0.25 5.23
C VAL A 117 5.60 -0.27 4.49
N GLY A 118 6.78 0.27 4.81
CA GLY A 118 8.01 -0.45 4.61
C GLY A 118 8.76 -0.32 3.30
N ALA A 119 8.62 0.73 2.52
CA ALA A 119 9.39 0.86 1.29
C ALA A 119 10.67 1.72 1.38
N ARG A 120 11.24 1.94 2.55
CA ARG A 120 12.62 2.50 2.66
C ARG A 120 13.33 2.01 3.91
N VAL A 121 13.86 0.80 3.84
CA VAL A 121 15.02 0.42 4.62
C VAL A 121 16.22 0.44 3.67
N GLY A 122 16.72 1.62 3.42
CA GLY A 122 17.95 1.90 2.71
C GLY A 122 18.45 3.26 3.16
N ALA A 123 19.40 3.25 4.08
CA ALA A 123 20.41 4.25 4.38
C ALA A 123 20.11 5.73 4.04
N GLU A 124 19.17 6.35 4.78
CA GLU A 124 19.26 7.78 5.08
C GLU A 124 18.77 8.02 6.51
N PRO A 125 19.43 8.91 7.27
CA PRO A 125 18.98 9.24 8.62
C PRO A 125 17.58 9.84 8.55
N LEU A 126 16.72 9.42 9.46
CA LEU A 126 15.35 9.92 9.68
C LEU A 126 15.33 11.46 9.70
N ARG A 127 15.33 12.08 8.52
CA ARG A 127 14.89 13.46 8.41
C ARG A 127 13.42 13.48 8.80
N ARG A 128 13.06 14.39 9.68
CA ARG A 128 11.68 14.61 10.11
C ARG A 128 10.79 14.58 8.87
N ARG A 129 9.91 13.59 8.79
CA ARG A 129 8.89 13.51 7.75
C ARG A 129 8.02 14.76 7.87
N PRO A 130 7.69 15.43 6.77
CA PRO A 130 6.61 16.41 6.81
C PRO A 130 5.37 15.69 7.35
N ALA A 131 4.70 16.31 8.31
CA ALA A 131 3.42 15.85 8.79
C ALA A 131 2.50 15.68 7.57
N CYS A 132 1.71 14.60 7.52
CA CYS A 132 0.64 14.50 6.55
C CYS A 132 -0.15 15.82 6.60
N PRO A 133 -0.48 16.47 5.46
CA PRO A 133 -1.23 17.70 5.46
C PRO A 133 -2.51 17.48 6.26
N GLY A 134 -2.66 18.27 7.31
CA GLY A 134 -3.60 18.06 8.38
C GLY A 134 -5.05 18.00 7.90
N ARG A 135 -5.83 17.17 8.57
CA ARG A 135 -7.26 17.42 8.72
C ARG A 135 -7.44 18.87 9.20
N PRO A 136 -8.31 19.69 8.61
CA PRO A 136 -8.74 20.90 9.24
C PRO A 136 -9.42 20.53 10.56
N ALA A 137 -9.01 21.17 11.65
CA ALA A 137 -9.68 21.08 12.92
C ALA A 137 -11.11 21.64 12.75
N SER A 138 -12.11 20.81 13.05
CA SER A 138 -13.48 21.23 13.27
C SER A 138 -13.62 21.76 14.68
#